data_881bb4c3ab76846ec2890b511bd557c8
#
_entry.id   881bb4c3ab76846ec2890b511bd557c8
#
_cell.length_a   1.000
_cell.length_b   1.000
_cell.length_c   1.000
_cell.angle_alpha   90.00
_cell.angle_beta   90.00
_cell.angle_gamma   90.00
#
_symmetry.space_group_name_H-M   'P 1'
#
loop_
_entity.id
_entity.type
_entity.pdbx_description
1 polymer ?
#
loop_
_entity_poly.entity_id
_entity_poly.type
_entity_poly.pdbx_seq_one_letter_code
_entity_poly.pdbx_strand_id
1 'polypeptide(L)'
;MCTVHTFPHNIDHCLTWARSEFEGMLEKIPNEVNSFTENSEQFLKEMKAAGDAQSRETLKNIMQCLGDEYCESYEDCIAWARRKFEDYFHDRIVQLTFTFPKDSRTSTGAPFWSPPKRFPTAIAFSKVDEGATSLIRALANQVNTDTVYFAAVE
;
A
#
# COMPACT_ATOMS: atom_id res chain seq x y z
N MET A 1 12.84 -8.37 -12.10
CA MET A 1 11.53 -7.99 -11.55
C MET A 1 10.97 -9.22 -10.85
N CYS A 2 10.72 -9.14 -9.56
CA CYS A 2 10.28 -10.32 -8.77
C CYS A 2 8.83 -10.65 -9.13
N THR A 3 8.59 -11.85 -9.69
CA THR A 3 7.26 -12.32 -10.11
C THR A 3 6.26 -12.43 -8.95
N VAL A 4 6.74 -12.57 -7.71
CA VAL A 4 5.91 -12.64 -6.50
C VAL A 4 5.08 -11.38 -6.29
N HIS A 5 5.66 -10.19 -6.53
CA HIS A 5 4.97 -8.92 -6.33
C HIS A 5 4.20 -8.42 -7.55
N THR A 6 4.53 -8.90 -8.75
CA THR A 6 3.96 -8.36 -9.99
C THR A 6 2.86 -9.25 -10.57
N PHE A 7 3.05 -10.56 -10.52
CA PHE A 7 2.12 -11.55 -11.11
C PHE A 7 1.94 -12.74 -10.19
N PRO A 8 1.25 -12.58 -9.06
CA PRO A 8 0.97 -13.69 -8.15
C PRO A 8 0.09 -14.72 -8.86
N HIS A 9 0.47 -15.99 -8.82
CA HIS A 9 -0.24 -17.07 -9.50
C HIS A 9 -0.57 -18.26 -8.60
N ASN A 10 -0.12 -18.24 -7.34
CA ASN A 10 -0.44 -19.23 -6.32
C ASN A 10 -0.69 -18.54 -4.96
N ILE A 11 -1.18 -19.30 -4.00
CA ILE A 11 -1.52 -18.77 -2.67
C ILE A 11 -0.30 -18.24 -1.91
N ASP A 12 0.87 -18.88 -2.04
CA ASP A 12 2.08 -18.46 -1.34
C ASP A 12 2.54 -17.08 -1.80
N HIS A 13 2.39 -16.77 -3.10
CA HIS A 13 2.66 -15.45 -3.64
C HIS A 13 1.69 -14.39 -3.09
N CYS A 14 0.40 -14.75 -2.97
CA CYS A 14 -0.59 -13.84 -2.39
C CYS A 14 -0.31 -13.56 -0.91
N LEU A 15 0.06 -14.59 -0.14
CA LEU A 15 0.42 -14.45 1.28
C LEU A 15 1.70 -13.64 1.47
N THR A 16 2.72 -13.89 0.63
CA THR A 16 3.98 -13.13 0.66
C THR A 16 3.74 -11.65 0.33
N TRP A 17 2.93 -11.39 -0.68
CA TRP A 17 2.54 -10.02 -1.03
C TRP A 17 1.77 -9.34 0.11
N ALA A 18 0.73 -9.99 0.63
CA ALA A 18 -0.10 -9.45 1.71
C ALA A 18 0.73 -9.14 2.97
N ARG A 19 1.67 -10.03 3.32
CA ARG A 19 2.59 -9.79 4.44
C ARG A 19 3.50 -8.59 4.18
N SER A 20 4.09 -8.49 2.99
CA SER A 20 4.97 -7.36 2.63
C SER A 20 4.23 -6.01 2.66
N GLU A 21 2.98 -5.97 2.17
CA GLU A 21 2.15 -4.75 2.23
C GLU A 21 1.77 -4.40 3.69
N PHE A 22 1.42 -5.41 4.50
CA PHE A 22 1.12 -5.22 5.92
C PHE A 22 2.35 -4.65 6.67
N GLU A 23 3.50 -5.31 6.58
CA GLU A 23 4.74 -4.87 7.23
C GLU A 23 5.16 -3.47 6.75
N GLY A 24 5.03 -3.19 5.45
CA GLY A 24 5.34 -1.87 4.89
C GLY A 24 4.45 -0.75 5.43
N MET A 25 3.14 -0.97 5.38
CA MET A 25 2.13 0.06 5.65
C MET A 25 1.81 0.22 7.15
N LEU A 26 1.75 -0.89 7.90
CA LEU A 26 1.25 -0.91 9.28
C LEU A 26 2.34 -1.14 10.34
N GLU A 27 3.59 -1.37 9.94
CA GLU A 27 4.72 -1.49 10.85
C GLU A 27 5.83 -0.49 10.52
N LYS A 28 6.35 -0.53 9.29
CA LYS A 28 7.51 0.28 8.91
C LYS A 28 7.20 1.77 8.93
N ILE A 29 6.15 2.20 8.25
CA ILE A 29 5.78 3.63 8.17
C ILE A 29 5.45 4.19 9.57
N PRO A 30 4.60 3.56 10.40
CA PRO A 30 4.37 4.00 11.76
C PRO A 30 5.64 4.11 12.61
N ASN A 31 6.54 3.13 12.53
CA ASN A 31 7.81 3.18 13.27
C ASN A 31 8.71 4.33 12.80
N GLU A 32 8.77 4.61 11.50
CA GLU A 32 9.50 5.75 10.94
C GLU A 32 8.90 7.09 11.43
N VAL A 33 7.58 7.21 11.48
CA VAL A 33 6.88 8.41 12.00
C VAL A 33 7.12 8.57 13.48
N ASN A 34 7.02 7.51 14.29
CA ASN A 34 7.31 7.55 15.73
C ASN A 34 8.75 8.03 15.97
N SER A 35 9.73 7.46 15.27
CA SER A 35 11.13 7.88 15.38
C SER A 35 11.32 9.35 15.00
N PHE A 36 10.60 9.83 13.98
CA PHE A 36 10.62 11.25 13.60
C PHE A 36 9.99 12.14 14.68
N THR A 37 8.87 11.74 15.26
CA THR A 37 8.17 12.54 16.30
C THR A 37 8.93 12.58 17.62
N GLU A 38 9.64 11.50 17.98
CA GLU A 38 10.50 11.47 19.18
C GLU A 38 11.66 12.47 19.11
N ASN A 39 12.35 12.57 17.96
CA ASN A 39 13.47 13.48 17.78
C ASN A 39 13.62 13.89 16.30
N SER A 40 12.82 14.83 15.87
CA SER A 40 12.77 15.27 14.46
C SER A 40 14.09 15.87 13.98
N GLU A 41 14.82 16.60 14.82
CA GLU A 41 16.09 17.23 14.43
C GLU A 41 17.16 16.18 14.13
N GLN A 42 17.35 15.22 15.04
CA GLN A 42 18.31 14.14 14.85
C GLN A 42 17.93 13.26 13.66
N PHE A 43 16.65 12.89 13.53
CA PHE A 43 16.15 12.10 12.43
C PHE A 43 16.40 12.76 11.08
N LEU A 44 16.07 14.03 10.92
CA LEU A 44 16.31 14.80 9.69
C LEU A 44 17.81 14.92 9.36
N LYS A 45 18.67 15.06 10.38
CA LYS A 45 20.12 15.10 10.20
C LYS A 45 20.65 13.77 9.65
N GLU A 46 20.16 12.65 10.15
CA GLU A 46 20.52 11.31 9.67
C GLU A 46 20.04 11.06 8.24
N MET A 47 18.76 11.39 7.94
CA MET A 47 18.20 11.26 6.59
C MET A 47 18.97 12.14 5.59
N LYS A 48 19.35 13.36 5.98
CA LYS A 48 20.13 14.27 5.14
C LYS A 48 21.56 13.78 4.93
N ALA A 49 22.18 13.18 5.95
CA ALA A 49 23.52 12.62 5.84
C ALA A 49 23.56 11.38 4.94
N ALA A 50 22.56 10.53 5.00
CA ALA A 50 22.41 9.38 4.10
C ALA A 50 22.14 9.84 2.66
N GLY A 51 21.21 10.78 2.45
CA GLY A 51 20.97 11.47 1.17
C GLY A 51 20.55 10.58 0.00
N ASP A 52 20.25 9.32 0.24
CA ASP A 52 19.92 8.30 -0.76
C ASP A 52 18.42 8.30 -1.16
N ALA A 53 18.05 7.43 -2.08
CA ALA A 53 16.67 7.30 -2.53
C ALA A 53 15.75 6.79 -1.41
N GLN A 54 16.28 5.92 -0.53
CA GLN A 54 15.52 5.38 0.60
C GLN A 54 15.15 6.47 1.61
N SER A 55 16.10 7.33 1.96
CA SER A 55 15.87 8.47 2.88
C SER A 55 14.80 9.43 2.34
N ARG A 56 14.82 9.69 1.03
CA ARG A 56 13.78 10.51 0.39
C ARG A 56 12.41 9.85 0.42
N GLU A 57 12.34 8.54 0.20
CA GLU A 57 11.07 7.80 0.28
C GLU A 57 10.53 7.76 1.72
N THR A 58 11.40 7.53 2.72
CA THR A 58 11.03 7.59 4.14
C THR A 58 10.43 8.96 4.50
N LEU A 59 11.09 10.07 4.11
CA LEU A 59 10.56 11.41 4.39
C LEU A 59 9.22 11.67 3.70
N LYS A 60 9.05 11.20 2.47
CA LYS A 60 7.79 11.30 1.74
C LYS A 60 6.68 10.52 2.44
N ASN A 61 6.94 9.29 2.89
CA ASN A 61 5.98 8.48 3.63
C ASN A 61 5.55 9.15 4.94
N ILE A 62 6.50 9.73 5.68
CA ILE A 62 6.22 10.50 6.90
C ILE A 62 5.32 11.70 6.60
N MET A 63 5.64 12.49 5.57
CA MET A 63 4.83 13.63 5.16
C MET A 63 3.42 13.21 4.76
N GLN A 64 3.28 12.11 4.04
CA GLN A 64 1.99 11.58 3.62
C GLN A 64 1.17 11.08 4.82
N CYS A 65 1.79 10.36 5.75
CA CYS A 65 1.14 9.84 6.94
C CYS A 65 0.66 10.97 7.89
N LEU A 66 1.49 11.99 8.11
CA LEU A 66 1.15 13.14 8.97
C LEU A 66 0.29 14.21 8.28
N GLY A 67 0.09 14.11 6.98
CA GLY A 67 -0.71 15.02 6.17
C GLY A 67 -1.96 14.34 5.59
N ASP A 68 -1.88 13.92 4.34
CA ASP A 68 -3.05 13.48 3.56
C ASP A 68 -3.69 12.18 4.09
N GLU A 69 -2.93 11.34 4.79
CA GLU A 69 -3.40 10.07 5.36
C GLU A 69 -3.69 10.14 6.86
N TYR A 70 -3.58 11.32 7.46
CA TYR A 70 -3.90 11.53 8.85
C TYR A 70 -5.38 11.29 9.14
N CYS A 71 -5.69 10.55 10.20
CA CYS A 71 -7.05 10.19 10.60
C CYS A 71 -7.37 10.85 11.95
N GLU A 72 -8.40 11.68 12.01
CA GLU A 72 -8.89 12.33 13.25
C GLU A 72 -10.03 11.52 13.92
N SER A 73 -10.66 10.64 13.15
CA SER A 73 -11.82 9.86 13.61
C SER A 73 -11.78 8.44 13.05
N TYR A 74 -12.59 7.55 13.64
CA TYR A 74 -12.75 6.20 13.10
C TYR A 74 -13.34 6.21 11.68
N GLU A 75 -14.19 7.16 11.36
CA GLU A 75 -14.73 7.39 10.02
C GLU A 75 -13.62 7.69 9.01
N ASP A 76 -12.59 8.46 9.41
CA ASP A 76 -11.41 8.72 8.57
C ASP A 76 -10.60 7.45 8.35
N CYS A 77 -10.46 6.59 9.37
CA CYS A 77 -9.82 5.28 9.24
C CYS A 77 -10.57 4.38 8.25
N ILE A 78 -11.90 4.38 8.28
CA ILE A 78 -12.72 3.65 7.29
C ILE A 78 -12.50 4.24 5.89
N ALA A 79 -12.50 5.56 5.76
CA ALA A 79 -12.26 6.24 4.48
C ALA A 79 -10.85 5.94 3.95
N TRP A 80 -9.84 5.96 4.82
CA TRP A 80 -8.47 5.58 4.49
C TRP A 80 -8.39 4.12 4.00
N ALA A 81 -8.94 3.18 4.75
CA ALA A 81 -8.97 1.77 4.40
C ALA A 81 -9.72 1.53 3.08
N ARG A 82 -10.78 2.29 2.82
CA ARG A 82 -11.54 2.25 1.57
C ARG A 82 -10.70 2.74 0.39
N ARG A 83 -9.90 3.80 0.56
CA ARG A 83 -8.95 4.28 -0.47
C ARG A 83 -7.86 3.26 -0.76
N LYS A 84 -7.32 2.57 0.27
CA LYS A 84 -6.34 1.49 0.09
C LYS A 84 -6.93 0.31 -0.69
N PHE A 85 -8.18 -0.07 -0.41
CA PHE A 85 -8.87 -1.09 -1.20
C PHE A 85 -8.98 -0.68 -2.68
N GLU A 86 -9.39 0.57 -2.96
CA GLU A 86 -9.51 1.07 -4.34
C GLU A 86 -8.16 1.05 -5.06
N ASP A 87 -7.11 1.56 -4.41
CA ASP A 87 -5.76 1.57 -4.97
C ASP A 87 -5.29 0.14 -5.33
N TYR A 88 -5.37 -0.80 -4.37
CA TYR A 88 -4.81 -2.14 -4.57
C TYR A 88 -5.60 -3.02 -5.54
N PHE A 89 -6.93 -2.98 -5.47
CA PHE A 89 -7.78 -3.95 -6.16
C PHE A 89 -8.50 -3.40 -7.39
N HIS A 90 -8.50 -2.09 -7.54
CA HIS A 90 -9.13 -1.42 -8.68
C HIS A 90 -8.10 -0.61 -9.50
N ASP A 91 -7.58 0.48 -8.97
CA ASP A 91 -6.85 1.47 -9.75
C ASP A 91 -5.54 0.93 -10.35
N ARG A 92 -4.73 0.23 -9.55
CA ARG A 92 -3.50 -0.42 -10.03
C ARG A 92 -3.79 -1.47 -11.10
N ILE A 93 -4.91 -2.19 -10.99
CA ILE A 93 -5.32 -3.19 -11.98
C ILE A 93 -5.78 -2.53 -13.27
N VAL A 94 -6.57 -1.46 -13.19
CA VAL A 94 -6.97 -0.65 -14.35
C VAL A 94 -5.73 -0.11 -15.06
N GLN A 95 -4.79 0.49 -14.33
CA GLN A 95 -3.55 1.02 -14.89
C GLN A 95 -2.69 -0.08 -15.54
N LEU A 96 -2.58 -1.25 -14.89
CA LEU A 96 -1.86 -2.39 -15.44
C LEU A 96 -2.47 -2.89 -16.74
N THR A 97 -3.78 -3.06 -16.79
CA THR A 97 -4.50 -3.56 -17.96
C THR A 97 -4.58 -2.53 -19.10
N PHE A 98 -4.52 -1.24 -18.77
CA PHE A 98 -4.36 -0.17 -19.75
C PHE A 98 -2.96 -0.21 -20.39
N THR A 99 -1.92 -0.37 -19.55
CA THR A 99 -0.51 -0.43 -20.02
C THR A 99 -0.24 -1.71 -20.82
N PHE A 100 -0.84 -2.83 -20.40
CA PHE A 100 -0.71 -4.14 -21.03
C PHE A 100 -2.09 -4.74 -21.33
N PRO A 101 -2.76 -4.28 -22.42
CA PRO A 101 -4.01 -4.88 -22.87
C PRO A 101 -3.92 -6.39 -23.10
N LYS A 102 -5.08 -7.05 -23.17
CA LYS A 102 -5.16 -8.52 -23.23
C LYS A 102 -4.40 -9.14 -24.41
N ASP A 103 -4.30 -8.42 -25.51
CA ASP A 103 -3.62 -8.80 -26.75
C ASP A 103 -2.16 -8.32 -26.83
N SER A 104 -1.63 -7.72 -25.77
CA SER A 104 -0.23 -7.24 -25.69
C SER A 104 0.76 -8.37 -25.99
N ARG A 105 1.85 -7.98 -26.68
CA ARG A 105 2.96 -8.86 -27.01
C ARG A 105 4.26 -8.37 -26.39
N THR A 106 5.15 -9.32 -26.12
CA THR A 106 6.53 -9.04 -25.69
C THR A 106 7.37 -8.52 -26.87
N SER A 107 8.57 -8.04 -26.61
CA SER A 107 9.56 -7.64 -27.62
C SER A 107 9.94 -8.78 -28.58
N THR A 108 9.74 -10.03 -28.17
CA THR A 108 9.95 -11.24 -29.00
C THR A 108 8.74 -11.66 -29.79
N GLY A 109 7.61 -10.93 -29.69
CA GLY A 109 6.35 -11.22 -30.37
C GLY A 109 5.45 -12.26 -29.67
N ALA A 110 5.88 -12.85 -28.56
CA ALA A 110 5.07 -13.77 -27.78
C ALA A 110 3.94 -13.03 -27.02
N PRO A 111 2.80 -13.68 -26.71
CA PRO A 111 1.76 -13.08 -25.87
C PRO A 111 2.32 -12.65 -24.51
N PHE A 112 2.03 -11.41 -24.10
CA PHE A 112 2.45 -10.92 -22.77
C PHE A 112 1.73 -11.70 -21.66
N TRP A 113 0.41 -11.89 -21.82
CA TRP A 113 -0.43 -12.66 -20.92
C TRP A 113 -0.42 -14.14 -21.33
N SER A 114 0.57 -14.86 -20.82
CA SER A 114 0.73 -16.30 -21.02
C SER A 114 1.05 -16.98 -19.68
N PRO A 115 0.68 -18.24 -19.47
CA PRO A 115 0.96 -18.90 -18.19
C PRO A 115 2.42 -18.73 -17.73
N PRO A 116 2.67 -18.47 -16.43
CA PRO A 116 1.70 -18.43 -15.33
C PRO A 116 0.95 -17.10 -15.16
N LYS A 117 1.19 -16.06 -15.98
CA LYS A 117 0.53 -14.76 -15.87
C LYS A 117 -0.92 -14.86 -16.33
N ARG A 118 -1.84 -14.42 -15.48
CA ARG A 118 -3.27 -14.32 -15.80
C ARG A 118 -3.63 -12.86 -16.06
N PHE A 119 -4.51 -12.61 -17.04
CA PHE A 119 -5.06 -11.29 -17.23
C PHE A 119 -5.97 -10.94 -16.04
N PRO A 120 -5.69 -9.89 -15.28
CA PRO A 120 -6.47 -9.55 -14.09
C PRO A 120 -7.74 -8.78 -14.43
N THR A 121 -8.68 -8.78 -13.50
CA THR A 121 -9.89 -7.95 -13.55
C THR A 121 -9.92 -7.05 -12.33
N ALA A 122 -10.14 -5.76 -12.54
CA ALA A 122 -10.30 -4.80 -11.45
C ALA A 122 -11.56 -5.12 -10.64
N ILE A 123 -11.47 -5.03 -9.32
CA ILE A 123 -12.56 -5.30 -8.39
C ILE A 123 -13.16 -3.96 -7.96
N ALA A 124 -14.40 -3.69 -8.38
CA ALA A 124 -15.16 -2.57 -7.83
C ALA A 124 -15.66 -2.91 -6.42
N PHE A 125 -15.55 -1.95 -5.50
CA PHE A 125 -16.07 -2.16 -4.16
C PHE A 125 -17.57 -2.39 -4.15
N SER A 126 -18.00 -3.37 -3.38
CA SER A 126 -19.41 -3.63 -3.10
C SER A 126 -19.62 -3.88 -1.61
N LYS A 127 -20.62 -3.23 -1.02
CA LYS A 127 -20.99 -3.43 0.40
C LYS A 127 -21.46 -4.85 0.72
N VAL A 128 -21.89 -5.60 -0.30
CA VAL A 128 -22.33 -7.01 -0.14
C VAL A 128 -21.16 -7.99 -0.33
N ASP A 129 -20.00 -7.54 -0.74
CA ASP A 129 -18.78 -8.35 -0.80
C ASP A 129 -18.19 -8.46 0.60
N GLU A 130 -18.31 -9.64 1.20
CA GLU A 130 -17.79 -9.90 2.55
C GLU A 130 -16.27 -9.79 2.63
N GLY A 131 -15.54 -10.16 1.56
CA GLY A 131 -14.08 -10.04 1.51
C GLY A 131 -13.63 -8.58 1.53
N ALA A 132 -14.25 -7.74 0.69
CA ALA A 132 -13.96 -6.31 0.63
C ALA A 132 -14.31 -5.59 1.95
N THR A 133 -15.48 -5.86 2.51
CA THR A 133 -15.93 -5.25 3.77
C THR A 133 -15.11 -5.72 4.97
N SER A 134 -14.71 -6.98 5.01
CA SER A 134 -13.85 -7.54 6.06
C SER A 134 -12.44 -6.93 6.03
N LEU A 135 -11.85 -6.79 4.85
CA LEU A 135 -10.55 -6.15 4.69
C LEU A 135 -10.58 -4.68 5.14
N ILE A 136 -11.57 -3.91 4.69
CA ILE A 136 -11.69 -2.50 5.08
C ILE A 136 -11.86 -2.36 6.59
N ARG A 137 -12.68 -3.20 7.22
CA ARG A 137 -12.86 -3.21 8.67
C ARG A 137 -11.56 -3.57 9.40
N ALA A 138 -10.82 -4.57 8.94
CA ALA A 138 -9.56 -4.97 9.54
C ALA A 138 -8.53 -3.85 9.46
N LEU A 139 -8.36 -3.21 8.31
CA LEU A 139 -7.45 -2.08 8.11
C LEU A 139 -7.86 -0.86 8.95
N ALA A 140 -9.14 -0.50 8.96
CA ALA A 140 -9.64 0.62 9.76
C ALA A 140 -9.42 0.41 11.26
N ASN A 141 -9.67 -0.80 11.76
CA ASN A 141 -9.42 -1.14 13.16
C ASN A 141 -7.92 -1.07 13.50
N GLN A 142 -7.04 -1.55 12.62
CA GLN A 142 -5.60 -1.48 12.84
C GLN A 142 -5.13 -0.03 12.89
N VAL A 143 -5.52 0.80 11.94
CA VAL A 143 -5.17 2.22 11.91
C VAL A 143 -5.72 2.95 13.13
N ASN A 144 -6.94 2.65 13.56
CA ASN A 144 -7.56 3.24 14.76
C ASN A 144 -6.82 2.87 16.07
N THR A 145 -6.10 1.76 16.10
CA THR A 145 -5.28 1.36 17.27
C THR A 145 -3.86 1.85 17.20
N ASP A 146 -3.42 2.33 16.05
CA ASP A 146 -2.07 2.86 15.83
C ASP A 146 -2.04 4.35 16.17
N THR A 147 -1.31 4.71 17.23
CA THR A 147 -1.19 6.09 17.74
C THR A 147 -0.59 7.07 16.73
N VAL A 148 0.05 6.58 15.68
CA VAL A 148 0.65 7.40 14.63
C VAL A 148 -0.40 8.00 13.70
N TYR A 149 -1.42 7.22 13.35
CA TYR A 149 -2.52 7.68 12.51
C TYR A 149 -3.56 8.49 13.31
N PHE A 150 -3.57 8.33 14.63
CA PHE A 150 -4.25 9.17 15.60
C PHE A 150 -3.19 9.93 16.37
N ALA A 151 -2.77 11.10 15.96
CA ALA A 151 -1.97 11.92 16.83
C ALA A 151 -2.82 12.27 18.05
N ALA A 152 -2.32 11.92 19.22
CA ALA A 152 -2.79 12.52 20.43
C ALA A 152 -2.53 14.03 20.30
N VAL A 153 -3.56 14.78 19.96
CA VAL A 153 -3.58 16.23 20.11
C VAL A 153 -3.83 16.44 21.61
N GLU A 154 -2.77 16.57 22.39
CA GLU A 154 -2.80 17.29 23.65
C GLU A 154 -2.41 18.75 23.40
#